data_fcebae177027a192593615ad8947d65b
#
_entry.id   fcebae177027a192593615ad8947d65b
#
_cell.length_a   1.000
_cell.length_b   1.000
_cell.length_c   1.000
_cell.angle_alpha   90.00
_cell.angle_beta   90.00
_cell.angle_gamma   90.00
#
_symmetry.space_group_name_H-M   'P 1'
#
loop_
_entity.id
_entity.type
_entity.pdbx_description
1 polymer ?
#
loop_
_entity_poly.entity_id
_entity_poly.type
_entity_poly.pdbx_seq_one_letter_code
_entity_poly.pdbx_strand_id
1 'polypeptide(L)'
;RLDLPHGAFVSAAVSYDAGRADENRFDLPGSDYLKGMGRIPGSVLVGVRAGVTLFDAAELSVTIDTPVTHTSRGVSGHVDLAVPVLKTSQHEIIVTGTVHAGSGRYMQTFYGVTDAQSMTSRFRPYSVSGGIDSASMAVAWNWTLSRHWSVLATGGVTRLLGRAGDSPIVQSRSNYYGIAGVTYKF
;
A
#
# COMPACT_ATOMS: atom_id res chain seq x y z
N ARG A 1 -2.93 13.72 14.00
CA ARG A 1 -1.48 13.92 13.98
C ARG A 1 -1.10 14.80 15.15
N LEU A 2 -0.10 14.42 15.89
CA LEU A 2 0.54 15.18 16.95
C LEU A 2 1.92 15.62 16.45
N ASP A 3 2.10 16.92 16.30
CA ASP A 3 3.38 17.49 15.91
C ASP A 3 4.27 17.67 17.14
N LEU A 4 5.52 17.30 17.03
CA LEU A 4 6.54 17.29 18.06
C LEU A 4 7.67 18.27 17.70
N PRO A 5 8.54 18.64 18.65
CA PRO A 5 9.69 19.46 18.36
C PRO A 5 10.58 18.90 17.23
N HIS A 6 11.34 19.79 16.58
CA HIS A 6 12.30 19.46 15.51
C HIS A 6 11.68 18.83 14.26
N GLY A 7 10.43 19.19 13.95
CA GLY A 7 9.73 18.67 12.76
C GLY A 7 9.28 17.21 12.86
N ALA A 8 9.39 16.59 14.01
CA ALA A 8 8.90 15.23 14.22
C ALA A 8 7.38 15.22 14.40
N PHE A 9 6.75 14.08 14.13
CA PHE A 9 5.33 13.88 14.35
C PHE A 9 4.99 12.42 14.62
N VAL A 10 3.84 12.21 15.25
CA VAL A 10 3.21 10.90 15.40
C VAL A 10 1.74 11.02 15.02
N SER A 11 1.19 10.01 14.36
CA SER A 11 -0.22 9.93 14.05
C SER A 11 -0.73 8.50 14.15
N ALA A 12 -2.03 8.36 14.36
CA ALA A 12 -2.72 7.08 14.27
C ALA A 12 -3.88 7.21 13.28
N ALA A 13 -4.19 6.12 12.62
CA ALA A 13 -5.29 6.04 11.67
C ALA A 13 -5.98 4.67 11.75
N VAL A 14 -7.24 4.64 11.37
CA VAL A 14 -7.99 3.42 11.14
C VAL A 14 -8.26 3.32 9.65
N SER A 15 -7.99 2.18 9.06
CA SER A 15 -8.19 1.90 7.65
C SER A 15 -8.87 0.55 7.44
N TYR A 16 -9.31 0.28 6.23
CA TYR A 16 -9.90 -0.99 5.87
C TYR A 16 -9.18 -1.57 4.65
N ASP A 17 -8.66 -2.78 4.82
CA ASP A 17 -8.12 -3.59 3.74
C ASP A 17 -9.21 -4.57 3.30
N ALA A 18 -9.66 -4.47 2.05
CA ALA A 18 -10.74 -5.28 1.51
C ALA A 18 -10.40 -6.78 1.40
N GLY A 19 -9.11 -7.14 1.52
CA GLY A 19 -8.65 -8.50 1.31
C GLY A 19 -8.53 -8.87 -0.16
N ARG A 20 -8.75 -10.14 -0.50
CA ARG A 20 -8.63 -10.66 -1.87
C ARG A 20 -9.59 -11.82 -2.11
N ALA A 21 -10.32 -11.79 -3.22
CA ALA A 21 -11.07 -12.93 -3.73
C ALA A 21 -10.19 -13.80 -4.63
N ASP A 22 -10.57 -15.07 -4.80
CA ASP A 22 -9.96 -16.01 -5.72
C ASP A 22 -10.77 -16.18 -7.03
N GLU A 23 -11.60 -15.18 -7.31
CA GLU A 23 -12.41 -15.06 -8.52
C GLU A 23 -12.57 -13.58 -8.90
N ASN A 24 -12.95 -13.30 -10.14
CA ASN A 24 -13.31 -11.95 -10.57
C ASN A 24 -14.60 -11.51 -9.89
N ARG A 25 -14.56 -10.39 -9.18
CA ARG A 25 -15.71 -9.79 -8.50
C ARG A 25 -15.69 -8.28 -8.73
N PHE A 26 -16.89 -7.70 -8.76
CA PHE A 26 -17.03 -6.24 -8.87
C PHE A 26 -16.76 -5.54 -7.52
N ASP A 27 -17.13 -6.19 -6.43
CA ASP A 27 -17.14 -5.63 -5.07
C ASP A 27 -15.84 -5.87 -4.28
N LEU A 28 -14.92 -6.68 -4.82
CA LEU A 28 -13.70 -7.07 -4.10
C LEU A 28 -12.53 -7.27 -5.07
N PRO A 29 -11.32 -6.83 -4.71
CA PRO A 29 -10.13 -7.17 -5.48
C PRO A 29 -9.97 -8.70 -5.60
N GLY A 30 -9.83 -9.21 -6.81
CA GLY A 30 -9.72 -10.65 -7.04
C GLY A 30 -9.43 -10.97 -8.50
N SER A 31 -9.21 -12.25 -8.78
CA SER A 31 -8.93 -12.73 -10.13
C SER A 31 -9.22 -14.23 -10.24
N ASP A 32 -9.87 -14.65 -11.32
CA ASP A 32 -10.06 -16.08 -11.66
C ASP A 32 -8.73 -16.83 -11.85
N TYR A 33 -7.64 -16.08 -12.01
CA TYR A 33 -6.30 -16.66 -11.98
C TYR A 33 -5.98 -17.35 -10.66
N LEU A 34 -6.55 -16.86 -9.55
CA LEU A 34 -6.34 -17.35 -8.19
C LEU A 34 -7.35 -18.43 -7.75
N LYS A 35 -8.17 -18.93 -8.68
CA LYS A 35 -9.22 -19.90 -8.38
C LYS A 35 -8.70 -21.10 -7.59
N GLY A 36 -9.38 -21.40 -6.49
CA GLY A 36 -9.01 -22.46 -5.56
C GLY A 36 -8.02 -22.06 -4.45
N MET A 37 -7.51 -20.83 -4.46
CA MET A 37 -6.66 -20.31 -3.38
C MET A 37 -7.46 -19.93 -2.11
N GLY A 38 -8.76 -19.74 -2.27
CA GLY A 38 -9.63 -19.26 -1.20
C GLY A 38 -9.51 -17.73 -1.01
N ARG A 39 -10.52 -17.20 -0.34
CA ARG A 39 -10.65 -15.77 -0.06
C ARG A 39 -9.76 -15.36 1.12
N ILE A 40 -9.11 -14.22 1.02
CA ILE A 40 -8.54 -13.48 2.15
C ILE A 40 -9.62 -12.49 2.60
N PRO A 41 -10.20 -12.63 3.82
CA PRO A 41 -11.25 -11.72 4.28
C PRO A 41 -10.71 -10.32 4.50
N GLY A 42 -11.55 -9.31 4.30
CA GLY A 42 -11.21 -7.93 4.62
C GLY A 42 -10.95 -7.74 6.11
N SER A 43 -10.18 -6.73 6.47
CA SER A 43 -9.80 -6.44 7.86
C SER A 43 -9.75 -4.94 8.12
N VAL A 44 -10.20 -4.55 9.31
CA VAL A 44 -9.93 -3.24 9.87
C VAL A 44 -8.49 -3.23 10.38
N LEU A 45 -7.73 -2.20 10.01
CA LEU A 45 -6.35 -2.00 10.42
C LEU A 45 -6.27 -0.76 11.32
N VAL A 46 -5.44 -0.85 12.34
CA VAL A 46 -4.97 0.31 13.10
C VAL A 46 -3.52 0.55 12.71
N GLY A 47 -3.27 1.75 12.18
CA GLY A 47 -1.95 2.19 11.77
C GLY A 47 -1.38 3.22 12.74
N VAL A 48 -0.10 3.09 13.06
CA VAL A 48 0.67 4.12 13.76
C VAL A 48 1.79 4.58 12.84
N ARG A 49 1.86 5.88 12.61
CA ARG A 49 2.88 6.53 11.78
C ARG A 49 3.69 7.50 12.60
N ALA A 50 5.00 7.40 12.53
CA ALA A 50 5.94 8.37 13.06
C ALA A 50 6.84 8.87 11.94
N GLY A 51 7.21 10.14 11.98
CA GLY A 51 8.05 10.72 10.94
C GLY A 51 8.70 12.02 11.34
N VAL A 52 9.51 12.54 10.43
CA VAL A 52 10.24 13.79 10.58
C VAL A 52 10.26 14.55 9.26
N THR A 53 10.13 15.86 9.34
CA THR A 53 10.36 16.77 8.20
C THR A 53 11.83 17.05 8.09
N LEU A 54 12.40 16.76 6.93
CA LEU A 54 13.81 16.99 6.59
C LEU A 54 13.93 18.23 5.70
N PHE A 55 14.91 19.07 5.98
CA PHE A 55 15.21 20.27 5.17
C PHE A 55 13.98 21.16 4.93
N ASP A 56 13.09 21.24 5.93
CA ASP A 56 11.83 22.00 5.91
C ASP A 56 10.88 21.66 4.73
N ALA A 57 11.09 20.56 4.07
CA ALA A 57 10.32 20.20 2.89
C ALA A 57 10.03 18.70 2.75
N ALA A 58 11.03 17.83 2.79
CA ALA A 58 10.86 16.40 2.60
C ALA A 58 10.36 15.74 3.90
N GLU A 59 9.47 14.76 3.80
CA GLU A 59 8.98 14.01 4.95
C GLU A 59 9.46 12.55 4.86
N LEU A 60 10.18 12.11 5.88
CA LEU A 60 10.52 10.71 6.09
C LEU A 60 9.62 10.14 7.18
N SER A 61 8.98 9.01 6.92
CA SER A 61 8.09 8.40 7.90
C SER A 61 8.12 6.88 7.86
N VAL A 62 7.74 6.28 8.99
CA VAL A 62 7.53 4.84 9.16
C VAL A 62 6.11 4.63 9.65
N THR A 63 5.40 3.71 9.01
CA THR A 63 4.05 3.28 9.40
C THR A 63 4.06 1.80 9.73
N ILE A 64 3.34 1.41 10.78
CA ILE A 64 3.06 0.01 11.13
C ILE A 64 1.55 -0.16 11.16
N ASP A 65 1.05 -1.13 10.40
CA ASP A 65 -0.35 -1.47 10.29
C ASP A 65 -0.64 -2.83 10.92
N THR A 66 -1.54 -2.84 11.89
CA THR A 66 -1.93 -4.04 12.64
C THR A 66 -3.41 -4.34 12.42
N PRO A 67 -3.76 -5.53 11.93
CA PRO A 67 -5.15 -5.93 11.80
C PRO A 67 -5.79 -6.14 13.18
N VAL A 68 -6.95 -5.50 13.41
CA VAL A 68 -7.76 -5.66 14.63
C VAL A 68 -8.92 -6.63 14.44
N THR A 69 -9.30 -6.87 13.19
CA THR A 69 -10.17 -8.00 12.80
C THR A 69 -9.37 -8.92 11.90
N HIS A 70 -9.69 -10.23 11.90
CA HIS A 70 -8.93 -11.25 11.13
C HIS A 70 -7.40 -11.15 11.36
N THR A 71 -6.99 -11.10 12.61
CA THR A 71 -5.60 -10.86 13.06
C THR A 71 -4.59 -11.90 12.56
N SER A 72 -5.07 -13.06 12.10
CA SER A 72 -4.25 -14.11 11.47
C SER A 72 -3.53 -13.65 10.19
N ARG A 73 -3.95 -12.54 9.59
CA ARG A 73 -3.33 -11.95 8.38
C ARG A 73 -1.91 -11.42 8.60
N GLY A 74 -1.54 -11.15 9.86
CA GLY A 74 -0.22 -10.62 10.21
C GLY A 74 -0.11 -9.10 10.10
N VAL A 75 1.01 -8.58 10.54
CA VAL A 75 1.35 -7.15 10.61
C VAL A 75 2.18 -6.78 9.40
N SER A 76 1.97 -5.58 8.88
CA SER A 76 2.80 -4.98 7.82
C SER A 76 3.23 -3.57 8.21
N GLY A 77 4.11 -3.00 7.41
CA GLY A 77 4.53 -1.61 7.57
C GLY A 77 5.30 -1.13 6.37
N HIS A 78 5.51 0.17 6.33
CA HIS A 78 6.24 0.81 5.23
C HIS A 78 7.04 2.01 5.70
N VAL A 79 8.07 2.32 4.94
CA VAL A 79 8.87 3.53 5.07
C VAL A 79 8.60 4.38 3.83
N ASP A 80 8.26 5.65 4.04
CA ASP A 80 8.01 6.61 2.98
C ASP A 80 9.02 7.74 3.04
N LEU A 81 9.47 8.17 1.87
CA LEU A 81 10.14 9.44 1.65
C LEU A 81 9.32 10.25 0.65
N ALA A 82 8.67 11.30 1.12
CA ALA A 82 7.88 12.22 0.30
C ALA A 82 8.65 13.53 0.11
N VAL A 83 8.87 13.91 -1.14
CA VAL A 83 9.63 15.11 -1.53
C VAL A 83 8.75 16.01 -2.40
N PRO A 84 8.41 17.22 -1.95
CA PRO A 84 7.78 18.22 -2.80
C PRO A 84 8.82 18.74 -3.81
N VAL A 85 8.64 18.39 -5.08
CA VAL A 85 9.57 18.76 -6.17
C VAL A 85 9.15 20.05 -6.87
N LEU A 86 7.89 20.43 -6.74
CA LEU A 86 7.36 21.72 -7.21
C LEU A 86 6.31 22.22 -6.22
N LYS A 87 6.43 23.48 -5.82
CA LYS A 87 5.42 24.16 -5.01
C LYS A 87 5.29 25.60 -5.46
N THR A 88 4.13 25.94 -6.03
CA THR A 88 3.75 27.29 -6.45
C THR A 88 2.38 27.63 -5.85
N SER A 89 1.85 28.80 -6.12
CA SER A 89 0.50 29.17 -5.70
C SER A 89 -0.60 28.31 -6.33
N GLN A 90 -0.35 27.69 -7.48
CA GLN A 90 -1.33 26.90 -8.23
C GLN A 90 -0.98 25.42 -8.34
N HIS A 91 0.29 25.06 -8.30
CA HIS A 91 0.75 23.69 -8.52
C HIS A 91 1.58 23.20 -7.34
N GLU A 92 1.27 22.00 -6.89
CA GLU A 92 2.11 21.25 -5.98
C GLU A 92 2.34 19.86 -6.55
N ILE A 93 3.62 19.47 -6.68
CA ILE A 93 3.99 18.12 -7.13
C ILE A 93 4.85 17.48 -6.04
N ILE A 94 4.41 16.32 -5.58
CA ILE A 94 5.11 15.52 -4.57
C ILE A 94 5.50 14.18 -5.20
N VAL A 95 6.75 13.80 -5.05
CA VAL A 95 7.25 12.47 -5.38
C VAL A 95 7.43 11.69 -4.09
N THR A 96 6.85 10.49 -4.03
CA THR A 96 6.95 9.60 -2.86
C THR A 96 7.59 8.29 -3.28
N GLY A 97 8.66 7.93 -2.59
CA GLY A 97 9.24 6.57 -2.62
C GLY A 97 8.80 5.80 -1.38
N THR A 98 8.37 4.55 -1.55
CA THR A 98 7.92 3.69 -0.46
C THR A 98 8.61 2.35 -0.51
N VAL A 99 9.03 1.83 0.65
CA VAL A 99 9.44 0.43 0.82
C VAL A 99 8.51 -0.21 1.82
N HIS A 100 7.85 -1.29 1.40
CA HIS A 100 6.90 -2.03 2.22
C HIS A 100 7.48 -3.37 2.66
N ALA A 101 7.09 -3.80 3.87
CA ALA A 101 7.50 -5.09 4.45
C ALA A 101 6.35 -5.70 5.25
N GLY A 102 6.35 -7.02 5.34
CA GLY A 102 5.36 -7.75 6.12
C GLY A 102 5.98 -8.79 7.05
N SER A 103 5.29 -9.08 8.15
CA SER A 103 5.59 -10.22 9.02
C SER A 103 5.46 -11.54 8.25
N GLY A 104 6.01 -12.64 8.77
CA GLY A 104 5.89 -13.96 8.12
C GLY A 104 4.43 -14.37 7.88
N ARG A 105 3.51 -14.03 8.81
CA ARG A 105 2.08 -14.28 8.62
C ARG A 105 1.50 -13.46 7.48
N TYR A 106 1.84 -12.16 7.40
CA TYR A 106 1.41 -11.30 6.31
C TYR A 106 1.89 -11.85 4.97
N MET A 107 3.18 -12.11 4.87
CA MET A 107 3.80 -12.62 3.65
C MET A 107 3.19 -13.96 3.22
N GLN A 108 2.98 -14.89 4.16
CA GLN A 108 2.37 -16.18 3.86
C GLN A 108 0.90 -16.03 3.43
N THR A 109 0.15 -15.12 4.05
CA THR A 109 -1.26 -14.85 3.69
C THR A 109 -1.40 -14.30 2.27
N PHE A 110 -0.54 -13.35 1.88
CA PHE A 110 -0.69 -12.64 0.61
C PHE A 110 0.09 -13.26 -0.55
N TYR A 111 1.20 -13.94 -0.27
CA TYR A 111 2.12 -14.45 -1.29
C TYR A 111 2.40 -15.95 -1.16
N GLY A 112 2.00 -16.60 -0.07
CA GLY A 112 2.19 -18.02 0.14
C GLY A 112 1.14 -18.88 -0.57
N VAL A 113 1.46 -20.17 -0.72
CA VAL A 113 0.54 -21.24 -1.14
C VAL A 113 0.72 -22.39 -0.15
N THR A 114 -0.32 -22.73 0.60
CA THR A 114 -0.31 -23.88 1.53
C THR A 114 -0.50 -25.18 0.76
N ASP A 115 -0.20 -26.33 1.39
CA ASP A 115 -0.45 -27.64 0.79
C ASP A 115 -1.94 -27.84 0.46
N ALA A 116 -2.85 -27.39 1.33
CA ALA A 116 -4.29 -27.44 1.07
C ALA A 116 -4.68 -26.60 -0.16
N GLN A 117 -4.13 -25.40 -0.29
CA GLN A 117 -4.37 -24.54 -1.45
C GLN A 117 -3.78 -25.13 -2.73
N SER A 118 -2.65 -25.82 -2.67
CA SER A 118 -2.05 -26.48 -3.83
C SER A 118 -2.89 -27.63 -4.37
N MET A 119 -3.66 -28.31 -3.50
CA MET A 119 -4.58 -29.37 -3.92
C MET A 119 -5.85 -28.86 -4.60
N THR A 120 -6.24 -27.62 -4.32
CA THR A 120 -7.47 -26.99 -4.84
C THR A 120 -7.24 -25.97 -5.93
N SER A 121 -6.00 -25.55 -6.12
CA SER A 121 -5.58 -24.56 -7.12
C SER A 121 -4.54 -25.16 -8.10
N ARG A 122 -4.13 -24.39 -9.07
CA ARG A 122 -3.07 -24.77 -10.02
C ARG A 122 -1.64 -24.46 -9.55
N PHE A 123 -1.49 -23.94 -8.33
CA PHE A 123 -0.20 -23.47 -7.83
C PHE A 123 0.48 -24.52 -6.98
N ARG A 124 1.80 -24.61 -7.10
CA ARG A 124 2.62 -25.45 -6.22
C ARG A 124 2.72 -24.84 -4.81
N PRO A 125 2.95 -25.64 -3.76
CA PRO A 125 3.20 -25.11 -2.43
C PRO A 125 4.36 -24.09 -2.44
N TYR A 126 4.17 -23.00 -1.69
CA TYR A 126 5.15 -21.93 -1.61
C TYR A 126 5.13 -21.28 -0.22
N SER A 127 6.22 -21.39 0.50
CA SER A 127 6.38 -20.79 1.83
C SER A 127 7.17 -19.51 1.75
N VAL A 128 6.68 -18.46 2.42
CA VAL A 128 7.29 -17.13 2.45
C VAL A 128 7.53 -16.70 3.89
N SER A 129 8.76 -16.30 4.20
CA SER A 129 9.11 -15.67 5.48
C SER A 129 8.85 -14.17 5.44
N GLY A 130 8.81 -13.51 6.61
CA GLY A 130 8.72 -12.07 6.73
C GLY A 130 9.89 -11.35 6.06
N GLY A 131 9.65 -10.14 5.59
CA GLY A 131 10.65 -9.31 4.94
C GLY A 131 10.04 -8.25 4.02
N ILE A 132 10.89 -7.60 3.24
CA ILE A 132 10.47 -6.61 2.23
C ILE A 132 9.75 -7.36 1.10
N ASP A 133 8.56 -6.88 0.75
CA ASP A 133 7.74 -7.46 -0.33
C ASP A 133 7.65 -6.55 -1.55
N SER A 134 7.78 -5.24 -1.38
CA SER A 134 7.66 -4.31 -2.50
C SER A 134 8.39 -2.99 -2.28
N ALA A 135 8.67 -2.33 -3.40
CA ALA A 135 9.03 -0.93 -3.45
C ALA A 135 8.13 -0.22 -4.47
N SER A 136 7.78 1.03 -4.19
CA SER A 136 6.96 1.84 -5.08
C SER A 136 7.48 3.25 -5.23
N MET A 137 7.09 3.88 -6.33
CA MET A 137 7.27 5.30 -6.56
C MET A 137 5.96 5.87 -7.09
N ALA A 138 5.56 7.00 -6.54
CA ALA A 138 4.36 7.72 -6.93
C ALA A 138 4.64 9.20 -7.13
N VAL A 139 3.88 9.82 -8.03
CA VAL A 139 3.84 11.25 -8.24
C VAL A 139 2.42 11.72 -8.00
N ALA A 140 2.24 12.64 -7.07
CA ALA A 140 0.99 13.33 -6.83
C ALA A 140 1.11 14.77 -7.34
N TRP A 141 0.11 15.19 -8.10
CA TRP A 141 -0.01 16.55 -8.60
C TRP A 141 -1.34 17.15 -8.14
N ASN A 142 -1.24 18.24 -7.40
CA ASN A 142 -2.38 19.06 -7.00
C ASN A 142 -2.34 20.37 -7.77
N TRP A 143 -3.43 20.67 -8.49
CA TRP A 143 -3.59 21.91 -9.25
C TRP A 143 -4.78 22.70 -8.74
N THR A 144 -4.51 23.88 -8.19
CA THR A 144 -5.52 24.85 -7.76
C THR A 144 -5.92 25.72 -8.95
N LEU A 145 -7.04 25.38 -9.58
CA LEU A 145 -7.55 26.13 -10.75
C LEU A 145 -8.15 27.48 -10.34
N SER A 146 -8.83 27.54 -9.20
CA SER A 146 -9.46 28.74 -8.67
C SER A 146 -9.66 28.64 -7.17
N ARG A 147 -10.32 29.64 -6.56
CA ARG A 147 -10.67 29.60 -5.12
C ARG A 147 -11.56 28.43 -4.74
N HIS A 148 -12.31 27.90 -5.71
CA HIS A 148 -13.30 26.88 -5.48
C HIS A 148 -12.94 25.51 -6.10
N TRP A 149 -12.10 25.47 -7.12
CA TRP A 149 -11.80 24.28 -7.87
C TRP A 149 -10.34 23.83 -7.74
N SER A 150 -10.14 22.58 -7.47
CA SER A 150 -8.83 21.93 -7.57
C SER A 150 -8.91 20.57 -8.25
N VAL A 151 -7.82 20.18 -8.89
CA VAL A 151 -7.62 18.86 -9.50
C VAL A 151 -6.51 18.16 -8.74
N LEU A 152 -6.73 16.91 -8.40
CA LEU A 152 -5.71 16.00 -7.87
C LEU A 152 -5.51 14.88 -8.89
N ALA A 153 -4.27 14.63 -9.27
CA ALA A 153 -3.89 13.46 -10.04
C ALA A 153 -2.72 12.75 -9.35
N THR A 154 -2.81 11.42 -9.26
CA THR A 154 -1.72 10.60 -8.72
C THR A 154 -1.48 9.44 -9.65
N GLY A 155 -0.23 9.16 -9.96
CA GLY A 155 0.19 7.99 -10.72
C GLY A 155 1.43 7.37 -10.10
N GLY A 156 1.55 6.05 -10.23
CA GLY A 156 2.68 5.37 -9.63
C GLY A 156 2.90 3.96 -10.16
N VAL A 157 4.02 3.40 -9.73
CA VAL A 157 4.42 2.02 -9.99
C VAL A 157 4.83 1.35 -8.69
N THR A 158 4.36 0.13 -8.50
CA THR A 158 4.80 -0.76 -7.42
C THR A 158 5.46 -1.98 -8.03
N ARG A 159 6.64 -2.34 -7.53
CA ARG A 159 7.36 -3.56 -7.93
C ARG A 159 7.48 -4.50 -6.73
N LEU A 160 7.00 -5.72 -6.92
CA LEU A 160 7.18 -6.81 -5.96
C LEU A 160 8.65 -7.26 -5.97
N LEU A 161 9.20 -7.47 -4.79
CA LEU A 161 10.61 -7.79 -4.56
C LEU A 161 10.76 -9.18 -3.93
N GLY A 162 11.97 -9.73 -4.08
CA GLY A 162 12.38 -10.96 -3.43
C GLY A 162 11.33 -12.07 -3.52
N ARG A 163 11.10 -12.74 -2.40
CA ARG A 163 10.19 -13.90 -2.32
C ARG A 163 8.72 -13.57 -2.61
N ALA A 164 8.27 -12.33 -2.40
CA ALA A 164 6.94 -11.90 -2.81
C ALA A 164 6.82 -11.92 -4.34
N GLY A 165 7.81 -11.35 -5.03
CA GLY A 165 7.85 -11.34 -6.49
C GLY A 165 8.07 -12.71 -7.13
N ASP A 166 8.68 -13.66 -6.41
CA ASP A 166 8.94 -15.04 -6.87
C ASP A 166 7.76 -15.99 -6.62
N SER A 167 6.70 -15.51 -5.97
CA SER A 167 5.54 -16.32 -5.65
C SER A 167 4.84 -16.83 -6.92
N PRO A 168 4.43 -18.12 -6.97
CA PRO A 168 3.77 -18.70 -8.15
C PRO A 168 2.41 -18.07 -8.45
N ILE A 169 1.80 -17.34 -7.50
CA ILE A 169 0.54 -16.63 -7.71
C ILE A 169 0.71 -15.25 -8.35
N VAL A 170 1.94 -14.77 -8.49
CA VAL A 170 2.24 -13.45 -9.05
C VAL A 170 2.34 -13.54 -10.57
N GLN A 171 1.46 -12.84 -11.29
CA GLN A 171 1.46 -12.77 -12.75
C GLN A 171 2.42 -11.70 -13.28
N SER A 172 2.52 -10.58 -12.56
CA SER A 172 3.42 -9.47 -12.89
C SER A 172 4.05 -8.93 -11.62
N ARG A 173 5.35 -8.72 -11.66
CA ARG A 173 6.05 -8.08 -10.53
C ARG A 173 5.83 -6.57 -10.49
N SER A 174 5.46 -5.95 -11.59
CA SER A 174 5.24 -4.50 -11.67
C SER A 174 3.79 -4.20 -11.93
N ASN A 175 3.22 -3.32 -11.09
CA ASN A 175 1.85 -2.85 -11.19
C ASN A 175 1.87 -1.33 -11.30
N TYR A 176 1.10 -0.80 -12.25
CA TYR A 176 0.92 0.63 -12.47
C TYR A 176 -0.48 1.03 -12.05
N TYR A 177 -0.61 2.22 -11.51
CA TYR A 177 -1.90 2.78 -11.16
C TYR A 177 -1.95 4.27 -11.44
N GLY A 178 -3.16 4.78 -11.62
CA GLY A 178 -3.42 6.20 -11.76
C GLY A 178 -4.83 6.52 -11.29
N ILE A 179 -4.97 7.66 -10.63
CA ILE A 179 -6.25 8.19 -10.18
C ILE A 179 -6.25 9.69 -10.41
N ALA A 180 -7.40 10.23 -10.79
CA ALA A 180 -7.61 11.68 -10.88
C ALA A 180 -8.96 12.03 -10.28
N GLY A 181 -9.04 13.20 -9.67
CA GLY A 181 -10.25 13.70 -9.05
C GLY A 181 -10.32 15.22 -9.14
N VAL A 182 -11.54 15.73 -9.06
CA VAL A 182 -11.82 17.16 -9.02
C VAL A 182 -12.52 17.46 -7.70
N THR A 183 -12.07 18.50 -7.01
CA THR A 183 -12.68 18.95 -5.76
C THR A 183 -13.25 20.34 -5.93
N TYR A 184 -14.47 20.54 -5.44
CA TYR A 184 -15.13 21.84 -5.32
C TYR A 184 -15.26 22.22 -3.86
N LYS A 185 -14.82 23.42 -3.53
CA LYS A 185 -14.95 24.00 -2.18
C LYS A 185 -15.99 25.12 -2.23
N PHE A 186 -17.01 25.00 -1.43
CA PHE A 186 -18.06 26.01 -1.24
C PHE A 186 -17.57 27.23 -0.49
#